data_a9be4aa57fe26f7be3e8175282c8b31c
#
_entry.id   a9be4aa57fe26f7be3e8175282c8b31c
#
_cell.length_a   1.000
_cell.length_b   1.000
_cell.length_c   1.000
_cell.angle_alpha   90.00
_cell.angle_beta   90.00
_cell.angle_gamma   90.00
#
_symmetry.space_group_name_H-M   'P 1'
#
loop_
_entity.id
_entity.type
_entity.pdbx_description
1 polymer ?
#
loop_
_entity_poly.entity_id
_entity_poly.type
_entity_poly.pdbx_seq_one_letter_code
_entity_poly.pdbx_strand_id
1 'polypeptide(L)'
;MNAEKAKNYRPIKFLDRMEGNDHIVLLYDNQKYADLIIARYLLNGLKKGESCIFFTPDEPETIEERLSAEGIDVDSYKQKNSLRIHCIERSDMNKLDALRTLKSLREESTKGMKPPYRFVGRTITDTGTIEGMKLGLAVEKM
;
A
#
# COMPACT_ATOMS: atom_id res chain seq x y z
N MET A 1 -0.89 -19.49 7.19
CA MET A 1 -0.81 -20.11 5.85
C MET A 1 0.67 -20.34 5.52
N ASN A 2 1.04 -21.53 5.08
CA ASN A 2 2.43 -21.78 4.68
C ASN A 2 2.69 -21.29 3.25
N ALA A 3 3.96 -21.24 2.82
CA ALA A 3 4.34 -20.68 1.53
C ALA A 3 3.71 -21.43 0.34
N GLU A 4 3.52 -22.75 0.47
CA GLU A 4 2.92 -23.56 -0.58
C GLU A 4 1.43 -23.29 -0.72
N LYS A 5 0.70 -23.18 0.39
CA LYS A 5 -0.72 -22.80 0.37
C LYS A 5 -0.91 -21.36 -0.14
N ALA A 6 0.02 -20.46 0.20
CA ALA A 6 -0.04 -19.08 -0.28
C ALA A 6 0.04 -19.01 -1.80
N LYS A 7 0.86 -19.83 -2.46
CA LYS A 7 0.98 -19.86 -3.92
C LYS A 7 -0.34 -20.21 -4.63
N ASN A 8 -1.18 -21.01 -3.99
CA ASN A 8 -2.47 -21.44 -4.55
C ASN A 8 -3.64 -20.59 -4.11
N TYR A 9 -3.43 -19.63 -3.23
CA TYR A 9 -4.46 -18.72 -2.76
C TYR A 9 -4.87 -17.76 -3.88
N ARG A 10 -6.17 -17.71 -4.20
CA ARG A 10 -6.67 -16.93 -5.35
C ARG A 10 -6.24 -15.46 -5.37
N PRO A 11 -6.33 -14.71 -4.25
CA PRO A 11 -5.84 -13.32 -4.25
C PRO A 11 -4.36 -13.21 -4.61
N ILE A 12 -3.53 -14.14 -4.15
CA ILE A 12 -2.10 -14.15 -4.48
C ILE A 12 -1.90 -14.42 -5.97
N LYS A 13 -2.61 -15.40 -6.53
CA LYS A 13 -2.54 -15.69 -7.97
C LYS A 13 -2.95 -14.48 -8.80
N PHE A 14 -3.98 -13.78 -8.37
CA PHE A 14 -4.43 -12.56 -9.03
C PHE A 14 -3.33 -11.50 -9.04
N LEU A 15 -2.70 -11.26 -7.89
CA LEU A 15 -1.62 -10.29 -7.76
C LEU A 15 -0.42 -10.66 -8.63
N ASP A 16 -0.08 -11.94 -8.69
CA ASP A 16 1.07 -12.42 -9.47
C ASP A 16 0.86 -12.25 -10.99
N ARG A 17 -0.40 -12.20 -11.42
CA ARG A 17 -0.76 -12.04 -12.83
C ARG A 17 -1.11 -10.61 -13.23
N MET A 18 -1.11 -9.70 -12.26
CA MET A 18 -1.44 -8.29 -12.54
C MET A 18 -0.46 -7.66 -13.50
N GLU A 19 -1.00 -7.00 -14.50
CA GLU A 19 -0.26 -6.18 -15.45
C GLU A 19 -0.92 -4.82 -15.57
N GLY A 20 -0.12 -3.76 -15.67
CA GLY A 20 -0.60 -2.41 -15.91
C GLY A 20 -1.08 -1.67 -14.66
N ASN A 21 -1.96 -0.70 -14.87
CA ASN A 21 -2.41 0.25 -13.87
C ASN A 21 -3.74 -0.14 -13.22
N ASP A 22 -3.81 -1.34 -12.67
CA ASP A 22 -5.03 -1.79 -12.01
C ASP A 22 -5.19 -1.20 -10.62
N HIS A 23 -6.42 -0.85 -10.28
CA HIS A 23 -6.80 -0.44 -8.94
C HIS A 23 -7.45 -1.60 -8.21
N ILE A 24 -6.95 -1.91 -7.02
CA ILE A 24 -7.43 -3.02 -6.23
C ILE A 24 -7.95 -2.51 -4.90
N VAL A 25 -9.12 -2.99 -4.52
CA VAL A 25 -9.68 -2.79 -3.18
C VAL A 25 -9.54 -4.11 -2.43
N LEU A 26 -8.92 -4.05 -1.26
CA LEU A 26 -8.83 -5.19 -0.37
C LEU A 26 -9.78 -4.99 0.80
N LEU A 27 -10.82 -5.82 0.87
CA LEU A 27 -11.69 -5.90 2.03
C LEU A 27 -11.25 -7.10 2.87
N TYR A 28 -11.01 -6.87 4.14
CA TYR A 28 -10.50 -7.92 5.02
C TYR A 28 -11.04 -7.77 6.43
N ASP A 29 -11.13 -8.90 7.11
CA ASP A 29 -11.48 -9.00 8.53
C ASP A 29 -10.34 -9.56 9.37
N ASN A 30 -9.29 -10.06 8.73
CA ASN A 30 -8.12 -10.66 9.38
C ASN A 30 -6.85 -9.94 8.94
N GLN A 31 -6.16 -9.33 9.90
CA GLN A 31 -4.97 -8.54 9.65
C GLN A 31 -3.84 -9.37 9.01
N LYS A 32 -3.68 -10.63 9.40
CA LYS A 32 -2.63 -11.50 8.84
C LYS A 32 -2.83 -11.74 7.34
N TYR A 33 -4.06 -11.93 6.90
CA TYR A 33 -4.35 -12.07 5.49
C TYR A 33 -4.11 -10.76 4.73
N ALA A 34 -4.47 -9.64 5.33
CA ALA A 34 -4.18 -8.34 4.75
C ALA A 34 -2.67 -8.13 4.59
N ASP A 35 -1.91 -8.42 5.62
CA ASP A 35 -0.45 -8.28 5.60
C ASP A 35 0.18 -9.17 4.51
N LEU A 36 -0.28 -10.40 4.38
CA LEU A 36 0.18 -11.33 3.35
C LEU A 36 -0.07 -10.77 1.94
N ILE A 37 -1.27 -10.28 1.69
CA ILE A 37 -1.67 -9.76 0.38
C ILE A 37 -0.92 -8.46 0.06
N ILE A 38 -0.85 -7.55 1.02
CA ILE A 38 -0.14 -6.28 0.86
C ILE A 38 1.35 -6.54 0.59
N ALA A 39 1.96 -7.42 1.36
CA ALA A 39 3.37 -7.76 1.19
C ALA A 39 3.62 -8.36 -0.20
N ARG A 40 2.74 -9.25 -0.67
CA ARG A 40 2.88 -9.84 -2.00
C ARG A 40 2.75 -8.79 -3.12
N TYR A 41 1.78 -7.90 -2.98
CA TYR A 41 1.59 -6.80 -3.93
C TYR A 41 2.85 -5.94 -4.02
N LEU A 42 3.40 -5.54 -2.87
CA LEU A 42 4.62 -4.74 -2.83
C LEU A 42 5.83 -5.50 -3.35
N LEU A 43 6.00 -6.75 -2.93
CA LEU A 43 7.15 -7.56 -3.34
C LEU A 43 7.18 -7.77 -4.85
N ASN A 44 6.02 -8.03 -5.46
CA ASN A 44 5.93 -8.17 -6.91
C ASN A 44 6.40 -6.91 -7.63
N GLY A 45 6.03 -5.74 -7.12
CA GLY A 45 6.50 -4.47 -7.66
C GLY A 45 8.01 -4.26 -7.46
N LEU A 46 8.49 -4.52 -6.26
CA LEU A 46 9.90 -4.37 -5.93
C LEU A 46 10.79 -5.27 -6.79
N LYS A 47 10.37 -6.50 -7.02
CA LYS A 47 11.11 -7.43 -7.89
C LYS A 47 11.12 -7.01 -9.35
N LYS A 48 10.11 -6.29 -9.80
CA LYS A 48 10.05 -5.74 -11.16
C LYS A 48 10.81 -4.44 -11.31
N GLY A 49 11.37 -3.91 -10.24
CA GLY A 49 12.07 -2.63 -10.25
C GLY A 49 11.15 -1.42 -10.15
N GLU A 50 9.89 -1.63 -9.79
CA GLU A 50 8.95 -0.53 -9.57
C GLU A 50 9.25 0.19 -8.25
N SER A 51 8.86 1.46 -8.17
CA SER A 51 8.94 2.24 -6.94
C SER A 51 7.66 2.04 -6.14
N CYS A 52 7.79 1.55 -4.92
CA CYS A 52 6.66 1.19 -4.06
C CYS A 52 6.52 2.16 -2.90
N ILE A 53 5.34 2.69 -2.70
CA ILE A 53 5.04 3.64 -1.64
C ILE A 53 3.85 3.13 -0.83
N PHE A 54 4.03 3.05 0.49
CA PHE A 54 2.99 2.66 1.42
C PHE A 54 2.56 3.89 2.23
N PHE A 55 1.30 4.30 2.07
CA PHE A 55 0.70 5.36 2.87
C PHE A 55 -0.02 4.77 4.08
N THR A 56 0.27 5.26 5.26
CA THR A 56 -0.33 4.74 6.50
C THR A 56 -0.48 5.84 7.55
N PRO A 57 -1.56 5.81 8.37
CA PRO A 57 -1.64 6.65 9.55
C PRO A 57 -0.86 6.08 10.73
N ASP A 58 -0.39 4.83 10.62
CA ASP A 58 0.35 4.15 11.67
C ASP A 58 1.83 4.57 11.66
N GLU A 59 2.54 4.23 12.74
CA GLU A 59 3.99 4.45 12.80
C GLU A 59 4.71 3.65 11.72
N PRO A 60 5.63 4.26 10.96
CA PRO A 60 6.34 3.55 9.89
C PRO A 60 7.03 2.28 10.36
N GLU A 61 7.58 2.29 11.56
CA GLU A 61 8.27 1.14 12.16
C GLU A 61 7.35 -0.07 12.30
N THR A 62 6.08 0.16 12.64
CA THR A 62 5.07 -0.90 12.74
C THR A 62 4.85 -1.57 11.38
N ILE A 63 4.77 -0.78 10.34
CA ILE A 63 4.59 -1.29 8.98
C ILE A 63 5.85 -2.03 8.52
N GLU A 64 7.03 -1.50 8.81
CA GLU A 64 8.29 -2.15 8.48
C GLU A 64 8.40 -3.53 9.13
N GLU A 65 8.00 -3.65 10.39
CA GLU A 65 7.99 -4.94 11.11
C GLU A 65 7.03 -5.94 10.45
N ARG A 66 5.84 -5.49 10.06
CA ARG A 66 4.87 -6.36 9.39
C ARG A 66 5.37 -6.84 8.03
N LEU A 67 5.94 -5.96 7.25
CA LEU A 67 6.48 -6.30 5.94
C LEU A 67 7.68 -7.23 6.07
N SER A 68 8.54 -6.98 7.05
CA SER A 68 9.68 -7.87 7.34
C SER A 68 9.23 -9.26 7.76
N ALA A 69 8.18 -9.35 8.57
CA ALA A 69 7.60 -10.62 8.98
C ALA A 69 7.06 -11.43 7.80
N GLU A 70 6.65 -10.75 6.73
CA GLU A 70 6.18 -11.41 5.50
C GLU A 70 7.31 -11.66 4.48
N GLY A 71 8.55 -11.44 4.86
CA GLY A 71 9.71 -11.80 4.05
C GLY A 71 10.27 -10.71 3.15
N ILE A 72 9.86 -9.46 3.32
CA ILE A 72 10.42 -8.34 2.57
C ILE A 72 11.66 -7.80 3.28
N ASP A 73 12.76 -7.69 2.54
CA ASP A 73 13.98 -7.04 3.03
C ASP A 73 13.81 -5.52 2.96
N VAL A 74 13.11 -4.98 3.96
CA VAL A 74 12.72 -3.57 4.01
C VAL A 74 13.92 -2.64 3.91
N ASP A 75 14.96 -2.92 4.70
CA ASP A 75 16.14 -2.05 4.75
C ASP A 75 16.83 -1.97 3.39
N SER A 76 17.00 -3.10 2.73
CA SER A 76 17.63 -3.15 1.41
C SER A 76 16.86 -2.33 0.38
N TYR A 77 15.54 -2.49 0.33
CA TYR A 77 14.71 -1.75 -0.62
C TYR A 77 14.59 -0.26 -0.29
N LYS A 78 14.63 0.10 0.98
CA LYS A 78 14.70 1.51 1.40
C LYS A 78 16.01 2.16 0.97
N GLN A 79 17.12 1.46 1.15
CA GLN A 79 18.45 1.96 0.73
C GLN A 79 18.53 2.18 -0.77
N LYS A 80 17.89 1.32 -1.55
CA LYS A 80 17.81 1.45 -3.01
C LYS A 80 16.82 2.51 -3.46
N ASN A 81 16.13 3.15 -2.53
CA ASN A 81 15.07 4.11 -2.81
C ASN A 81 13.92 3.51 -3.64
N SER A 82 13.67 2.22 -3.46
CA SER A 82 12.60 1.48 -4.14
C SER A 82 11.36 1.30 -3.28
N LEU A 83 11.51 1.40 -1.95
CA LEU A 83 10.41 1.29 -1.00
C LEU A 83 10.40 2.50 -0.07
N ARG A 84 9.22 3.08 0.09
CA ARG A 84 9.04 4.22 1.00
C ARG A 84 7.74 4.03 1.78
N ILE A 85 7.80 4.22 3.09
CA ILE A 85 6.64 4.19 3.95
C ILE A 85 6.40 5.62 4.40
N HIS A 86 5.26 6.18 4.01
CA HIS A 86 4.91 7.56 4.24
C HIS A 86 3.76 7.65 5.25
N CYS A 87 4.01 8.25 6.40
CA CYS A 87 3.00 8.45 7.42
C CYS A 87 2.10 9.63 7.04
N ILE A 88 0.79 9.39 7.07
CA ILE A 88 -0.22 10.42 6.79
C ILE A 88 -0.97 10.73 8.08
N GLU A 89 -1.05 12.00 8.44
CA GLU A 89 -1.86 12.42 9.57
C GLU A 89 -3.34 12.34 9.21
N ARG A 90 -4.15 11.81 10.14
CA ARG A 90 -5.60 11.69 9.93
C ARG A 90 -6.28 13.05 9.68
N SER A 91 -5.75 14.11 10.28
CA SER A 91 -6.26 15.46 10.07
C SER A 91 -6.18 15.91 8.61
N ASP A 92 -5.16 15.45 7.89
CA ASP A 92 -4.97 15.78 6.47
C ASP A 92 -6.01 15.11 5.58
N MET A 93 -6.53 13.96 6.02
CA MET A 93 -7.52 13.19 5.27
C MET A 93 -8.94 13.68 5.48
N ASN A 94 -9.20 14.46 6.52
CA ASN A 94 -10.53 14.96 6.87
C ASN A 94 -10.86 16.33 6.28
N LYS A 95 -9.97 16.88 5.44
CA LYS A 95 -10.17 18.19 4.81
C LYS A 95 -11.07 18.08 3.59
N LEU A 96 -11.82 19.14 3.30
CA LEU A 96 -12.69 19.24 2.13
C LEU A 96 -11.94 19.05 0.80
N ASP A 97 -10.63 19.28 0.79
CA ASP A 97 -9.75 19.12 -0.36
C ASP A 97 -8.93 17.82 -0.31
N ALA A 98 -9.54 16.72 0.11
CA ALA A 98 -8.87 15.44 0.22
C ALA A 98 -8.13 15.03 -1.06
N LEU A 99 -8.72 15.27 -2.24
CA LEU A 99 -8.08 14.94 -3.52
C LEU A 99 -6.82 15.76 -3.77
N ARG A 100 -6.82 17.05 -3.42
CA ARG A 100 -5.63 17.90 -3.53
C ARG A 100 -4.53 17.44 -2.57
N THR A 101 -4.91 17.13 -1.34
CA THR A 101 -3.99 16.63 -0.34
C THR A 101 -3.33 15.33 -0.81
N LEU A 102 -4.13 14.41 -1.36
CA LEU A 102 -3.62 13.14 -1.89
C LEU A 102 -2.69 13.36 -3.08
N LYS A 103 -3.02 14.28 -3.98
CA LYS A 103 -2.16 14.63 -5.11
C LYS A 103 -0.82 15.18 -4.63
N SER A 104 -0.85 16.11 -3.67
CA SER A 104 0.37 16.67 -3.08
C SER A 104 1.21 15.60 -2.38
N LEU A 105 0.56 14.70 -1.65
CA LEU A 105 1.23 13.57 -0.99
C LEU A 105 1.88 12.64 -2.02
N ARG A 106 1.21 12.38 -3.12
CA ARG A 106 1.76 11.58 -4.20
C ARG A 106 3.02 12.22 -4.78
N GLU A 107 2.96 13.50 -5.09
CA GLU A 107 4.11 14.23 -5.62
C GLU A 107 5.27 14.27 -4.63
N GLU A 108 4.98 14.52 -3.35
CA GLU A 108 5.97 14.57 -2.29
C GLU A 108 6.58 13.19 -2.02
N SER A 109 5.74 12.15 -1.92
CA SER A 109 6.17 10.80 -1.57
C SER A 109 6.98 10.12 -2.67
N THR A 110 6.83 10.54 -3.93
CA THR A 110 7.57 9.96 -5.05
C THR A 110 8.83 10.73 -5.41
N LYS A 111 9.13 11.82 -4.69
CA LYS A 111 10.34 12.62 -4.94
C LYS A 111 11.60 11.78 -4.91
N GLY A 112 12.38 11.83 -5.99
CA GLY A 112 13.61 11.05 -6.10
C GLY A 112 13.43 9.59 -6.46
N MET A 113 12.19 9.15 -6.66
CA MET A 113 11.88 7.77 -7.10
C MET A 113 11.57 7.75 -8.59
N LYS A 114 11.73 6.58 -9.20
CA LYS A 114 11.51 6.39 -10.64
C LYS A 114 10.19 5.68 -10.92
N PRO A 115 9.43 6.11 -11.95
CA PRO A 115 8.26 5.35 -12.38
C PRO A 115 8.68 3.99 -12.97
N PRO A 116 7.79 2.98 -13.03
CA PRO A 116 6.40 3.07 -12.58
C PRO A 116 6.28 3.02 -11.05
N TYR A 117 5.17 3.55 -10.54
CA TYR A 117 4.91 3.60 -9.10
C TYR A 117 3.82 2.61 -8.72
N ARG A 118 3.99 2.00 -7.55
CA ARG A 118 3.01 1.11 -6.96
C ARG A 118 2.64 1.64 -5.58
N PHE A 119 1.37 1.94 -5.38
CA PHE A 119 0.89 2.55 -4.15
C PHE A 119 0.03 1.58 -3.34
N VAL A 120 0.25 1.57 -2.02
CA VAL A 120 -0.65 0.94 -1.07
C VAL A 120 -1.10 2.01 -0.09
N GLY A 121 -2.40 2.16 0.07
CA GLY A 121 -2.97 3.09 1.03
C GLY A 121 -3.81 2.36 2.05
N ARG A 122 -3.54 2.60 3.31
CA ARG A 122 -4.35 2.10 4.42
C ARG A 122 -4.84 3.31 5.23
N THR A 123 -5.57 4.16 4.54
CA THR A 123 -6.02 5.43 5.11
C THR A 123 -7.47 5.39 5.60
N ILE A 124 -8.21 4.34 5.23
CA ILE A 124 -9.61 4.18 5.60
C ILE A 124 -9.69 3.41 6.90
N THR A 125 -10.08 4.09 7.95
CA THR A 125 -10.23 3.48 9.27
C THR A 125 -11.68 3.23 9.63
N ASP A 126 -12.62 3.86 8.92
CA ASP A 126 -14.05 3.74 9.20
C ASP A 126 -14.87 3.76 7.91
N THR A 127 -15.13 2.58 7.36
CA THR A 127 -15.99 2.42 6.18
C THR A 127 -17.48 2.41 6.56
N GLY A 128 -17.80 2.42 7.85
CA GLY A 128 -19.17 2.50 8.33
C GLY A 128 -19.81 3.88 8.20
N THR A 129 -19.00 4.92 7.96
CA THR A 129 -19.49 6.28 7.74
C THR A 129 -19.45 6.64 6.26
N ILE A 130 -20.41 7.46 5.84
CA ILE A 130 -20.48 7.95 4.44
C ILE A 130 -19.19 8.74 4.09
N GLU A 131 -18.68 9.53 5.03
CA GLU A 131 -17.47 10.31 4.84
C GLU A 131 -16.23 9.42 4.67
N GLY A 132 -16.10 8.38 5.48
CA GLY A 132 -15.03 7.41 5.36
C GLY A 132 -15.08 6.68 4.04
N MET A 133 -16.26 6.30 3.57
CA MET A 133 -16.45 5.66 2.26
C MET A 133 -16.08 6.58 1.11
N LYS A 134 -16.45 7.86 1.17
CA LYS A 134 -16.09 8.84 0.15
C LYS A 134 -14.59 9.07 0.08
N LEU A 135 -13.95 9.12 1.24
CA LEU A 135 -12.50 9.26 1.31
C LEU A 135 -11.79 8.04 0.72
N GLY A 136 -12.31 6.85 1.04
CA GLY A 136 -11.80 5.61 0.48
C GLY A 136 -11.85 5.58 -1.03
N LEU A 137 -12.97 5.94 -1.62
CA LEU A 137 -13.12 6.02 -3.08
C LEU A 137 -12.15 7.02 -3.70
N ALA A 138 -11.87 8.14 -3.05
CA ALA A 138 -10.92 9.12 -3.53
C ALA A 138 -9.49 8.57 -3.54
N VAL A 139 -9.09 7.82 -2.51
CA VAL A 139 -7.78 7.18 -2.44
C VAL A 139 -7.60 6.16 -3.56
N GLU A 140 -8.64 5.40 -3.86
CA GLU A 140 -8.57 4.36 -4.89
C GLU A 140 -8.51 4.91 -6.32
N LYS A 141 -9.03 6.09 -6.55
CA LYS A 141 -8.96 6.74 -7.85
C LYS A 141 -7.60 7.34 -8.18
N MET A 142 -6.73 7.33 -7.22
CA MET A 142 -5.35 7.77 -7.45
C MET A 142 -4.57 6.77 -8.29
#